data_072788ee36b04ff216932595428a70fe
#
_entry.id   072788ee36b04ff216932595428a70fe
#
_cell.length_a   1.000
_cell.length_b   1.000
_cell.length_c   1.000
_cell.angle_alpha   90.00
_cell.angle_beta   90.00
_cell.angle_gamma   90.00
#
_symmetry.space_group_name_H-M   'P 1'
#
loop_
_entity.id
_entity.type
_entity.pdbx_description
1 polymer ?
#
loop_
_entity_poly.entity_id
_entity_poly.type
_entity_poly.pdbx_seq_one_letter_code
_entity_poly.pdbx_strand_id
1 'polypeptide(L)'
;MRNPNHLDAGKPSPTLGSVRRMSNLVAALEEINRRPVGINGIHFDAYAYPRDHALWNPNMLEVDAQLNLMNAVQESLIYGALPDATEAFRIKNRLLERGTVENRIRERAFLRKLNANLDRRFNDCSWGYRPGRSPETAILRVRTAVRDGAHWAAKTDFKHFFRSIDRSILECQLRNTIPDQALCDALLNAAAPVVVVSGQSMIRLTGLPEGNGVSPFLANLFLHGFDTACSHFRCFRYADDLLVLRCTREEIREALDLIRALAAKLGLKLNSKKTDVLDLYREPVVFLGYELRGGNIWPPQKAIERFETKLLSRGQEDREQLMKGFVRRFSIGPVRKLFRRLDRRFAELFPPGVSLVGLLDALKVSGV
;
A
#
# COMPACT_ATOMS: atom_id res chain seq x y z
N MET A 1 25.73 9.62 -17.63
CA MET A 1 24.28 9.82 -17.73
C MET A 1 23.70 8.69 -18.56
N ARG A 2 23.06 7.67 -17.96
CA ARG A 2 22.41 6.59 -18.70
C ARG A 2 21.07 7.11 -19.19
N ASN A 3 20.81 6.96 -20.47
CA ASN A 3 19.57 7.33 -21.14
C ASN A 3 18.38 6.61 -20.43
N PRO A 4 17.37 7.30 -19.89
CA PRO A 4 16.26 6.67 -19.16
C PRO A 4 15.35 5.80 -20.05
N ASN A 5 15.56 5.77 -21.36
CA ASN A 5 14.74 5.03 -22.32
C ASN A 5 15.31 3.66 -22.74
N HIS A 6 16.41 3.18 -22.17
CA HIS A 6 16.85 1.82 -22.44
C HIS A 6 15.92 0.82 -21.72
N LEU A 7 14.99 0.29 -22.48
CA LEU A 7 14.24 -0.94 -22.23
C LEU A 7 15.24 -2.07 -21.98
N ASP A 8 15.27 -2.55 -20.76
CA ASP A 8 15.97 -3.78 -20.40
C ASP A 8 15.35 -4.92 -21.25
N ALA A 9 16.14 -5.49 -22.16
CA ALA A 9 15.70 -6.37 -23.25
C ALA A 9 15.20 -7.78 -22.80
N GLY A 10 14.77 -7.96 -21.55
CA GLY A 10 14.54 -9.28 -20.98
C GLY A 10 13.08 -9.75 -20.83
N LYS A 11 12.09 -8.87 -20.79
CA LYS A 11 10.67 -9.27 -20.71
C LYS A 11 9.83 -8.44 -21.66
N PRO A 12 8.89 -9.07 -22.40
CA PRO A 12 8.00 -8.35 -23.29
C PRO A 12 7.11 -7.37 -22.49
N SER A 13 6.82 -6.23 -23.10
CA SER A 13 5.86 -5.27 -22.53
C SER A 13 4.51 -5.95 -22.27
N PRO A 14 3.78 -5.58 -21.20
CA PRO A 14 2.47 -6.15 -20.94
C PRO A 14 1.51 -5.76 -22.08
N THR A 15 0.67 -6.71 -22.48
CA THR A 15 -0.37 -6.51 -23.49
C THR A 15 -1.73 -6.91 -22.93
N LEU A 16 -2.81 -6.35 -23.51
CA LEU A 16 -4.17 -6.76 -23.15
C LEU A 16 -4.39 -8.25 -23.44
N GLY A 17 -3.82 -8.76 -24.55
CA GLY A 17 -3.83 -10.18 -24.86
C GLY A 17 -3.19 -11.04 -23.77
N SER A 18 -2.12 -10.58 -23.12
CA SER A 18 -1.51 -11.30 -22.00
C SER A 18 -2.33 -11.26 -20.72
N VAL A 19 -3.09 -10.18 -20.49
CA VAL A 19 -3.98 -10.04 -19.33
C VAL A 19 -5.18 -10.99 -19.44
N ARG A 20 -5.86 -11.02 -20.58
CA ARG A 20 -7.09 -11.79 -20.82
C ARG A 20 -6.92 -13.30 -20.96
N ARG A 21 -5.69 -13.83 -21.00
CA ARG A 21 -5.48 -15.28 -21.03
C ARG A 21 -6.11 -15.96 -19.84
N MET A 22 -6.86 -17.05 -20.07
CA MET A 22 -7.56 -17.78 -19.01
C MET A 22 -6.62 -18.19 -17.87
N SER A 23 -5.41 -18.66 -18.17
CA SER A 23 -4.40 -18.98 -17.15
C SER A 23 -4.03 -17.81 -16.23
N ASN A 24 -4.08 -16.56 -16.73
CA ASN A 24 -3.86 -15.37 -15.91
C ASN A 24 -5.08 -15.03 -15.06
N LEU A 25 -6.29 -15.24 -15.56
CA LEU A 25 -7.54 -15.02 -14.83
C LEU A 25 -7.73 -16.06 -13.72
N VAL A 26 -7.46 -17.33 -14.00
CA VAL A 26 -7.44 -18.41 -12.99
C VAL A 26 -6.48 -18.06 -11.85
N ALA A 27 -5.24 -17.70 -12.19
CA ALA A 27 -4.26 -17.31 -11.17
C ALA A 27 -4.65 -16.04 -10.41
N ALA A 28 -5.37 -15.11 -11.04
CA ALA A 28 -5.90 -13.93 -10.36
C ALA A 28 -7.00 -14.29 -9.34
N LEU A 29 -7.90 -15.20 -9.72
CA LEU A 29 -8.95 -15.71 -8.84
C LEU A 29 -8.34 -16.47 -7.65
N GLU A 30 -7.35 -17.35 -7.88
CA GLU A 30 -6.65 -18.06 -6.81
C GLU A 30 -5.97 -17.09 -5.82
N GLU A 31 -5.36 -16.01 -6.30
CA GLU A 31 -4.76 -15.00 -5.43
C GLU A 31 -5.79 -14.27 -4.58
N ILE A 32 -6.98 -14.00 -5.12
CA ILE A 32 -8.09 -13.40 -4.37
C ILE A 32 -8.55 -14.37 -3.28
N ASN A 33 -8.68 -15.65 -3.62
CA ASN A 33 -9.13 -16.69 -2.70
C ASN A 33 -8.16 -16.95 -1.54
N ARG A 34 -6.85 -16.87 -1.79
CA ARG A 34 -5.81 -17.10 -0.77
C ARG A 34 -5.66 -15.94 0.22
N ARG A 35 -6.14 -14.75 -0.11
CA ARG A 35 -6.00 -13.58 0.75
C ARG A 35 -7.29 -13.36 1.51
N PRO A 36 -7.28 -13.45 2.86
CA PRO A 36 -8.38 -12.91 3.64
C PRO A 36 -8.56 -11.45 3.24
N VAL A 37 -9.81 -11.02 3.07
CA VAL A 37 -10.16 -9.70 2.56
C VAL A 37 -9.56 -8.63 3.46
N GLY A 38 -8.41 -8.10 3.05
CA GLY A 38 -7.72 -7.03 3.74
C GLY A 38 -6.80 -6.31 2.76
N ILE A 39 -7.04 -5.04 2.50
CA ILE A 39 -6.12 -4.18 1.78
C ILE A 39 -5.28 -3.47 2.83
N ASN A 40 -3.95 -3.70 2.84
CA ASN A 40 -2.97 -2.95 3.63
C ASN A 40 -3.21 -2.92 5.16
N GLY A 41 -3.55 -4.05 5.78
CA GLY A 41 -3.76 -4.10 7.23
C GLY A 41 -5.05 -3.42 7.71
N ILE A 42 -5.86 -2.90 6.80
CA ILE A 42 -7.24 -2.56 7.09
C ILE A 42 -8.05 -3.84 6.87
N HIS A 43 -8.36 -4.53 7.94
CA HIS A 43 -9.35 -5.58 7.90
C HIS A 43 -10.69 -4.93 7.55
N PHE A 44 -11.18 -5.16 6.33
CA PHE A 44 -12.54 -4.76 5.91
C PHE A 44 -13.62 -5.57 6.62
N ASP A 45 -13.21 -6.49 7.49
CA ASP A 45 -14.00 -7.56 8.07
C ASP A 45 -15.14 -7.15 8.97
N ALA A 46 -15.17 -5.92 9.45
CA ALA A 46 -16.02 -5.69 10.61
C ALA A 46 -17.32 -4.93 10.34
N TYR A 47 -17.47 -4.21 9.19
CA TYR A 47 -18.49 -3.16 9.24
C TYR A 47 -19.44 -3.02 8.04
N ALA A 48 -19.33 -3.80 6.95
CA ALA A 48 -20.20 -3.53 5.80
C ALA A 48 -20.86 -4.73 5.11
N TYR A 49 -20.23 -5.93 5.10
CA TYR A 49 -20.84 -7.09 4.45
C TYR A 49 -20.45 -8.38 5.16
N PRO A 50 -21.39 -9.33 5.33
CA PRO A 50 -21.08 -10.66 5.86
C PRO A 50 -19.98 -11.29 5.00
N ARG A 51 -18.98 -11.93 5.64
CA ARG A 51 -17.92 -12.70 4.97
C ARG A 51 -18.45 -13.78 4.02
N ASP A 52 -19.69 -14.14 4.21
CA ASP A 52 -20.40 -15.26 3.60
C ASP A 52 -21.23 -14.87 2.37
N HIS A 53 -21.13 -13.63 1.86
CA HIS A 53 -21.87 -13.24 0.70
C HIS A 53 -21.12 -13.62 -0.59
N ALA A 54 -21.71 -14.50 -1.42
CA ALA A 54 -21.12 -15.02 -2.66
C ALA A 54 -20.63 -13.91 -3.63
N LEU A 55 -21.32 -12.74 -3.66
CA LEU A 55 -20.92 -11.57 -4.47
C LEU A 55 -19.53 -11.01 -4.10
N TRP A 56 -19.00 -11.37 -2.92
CA TRP A 56 -17.76 -10.80 -2.40
C TRP A 56 -16.68 -11.83 -2.09
N ASN A 57 -17.06 -13.10 -2.00
CA ASN A 57 -16.17 -14.21 -1.71
C ASN A 57 -16.30 -15.30 -2.78
N PRO A 58 -15.39 -15.35 -3.77
CA PRO A 58 -15.46 -16.37 -4.82
C PRO A 58 -15.39 -17.80 -4.31
N ASN A 59 -14.85 -18.06 -3.11
CA ASN A 59 -14.83 -19.40 -2.50
C ASN A 59 -16.23 -19.93 -2.14
N MET A 60 -17.22 -19.03 -2.05
CA MET A 60 -18.63 -19.41 -1.81
C MET A 60 -19.34 -19.86 -3.10
N LEU A 61 -18.70 -19.70 -4.25
CA LEU A 61 -19.23 -20.12 -5.54
C LEU A 61 -18.81 -21.57 -5.85
N GLU A 62 -19.72 -22.31 -6.43
CA GLU A 62 -19.40 -23.61 -7.03
C GLU A 62 -18.43 -23.47 -8.20
N VAL A 63 -17.72 -24.54 -8.57
CA VAL A 63 -16.68 -24.53 -9.60
C VAL A 63 -17.21 -24.00 -10.94
N ASP A 64 -18.40 -24.43 -11.34
CA ASP A 64 -19.03 -23.98 -12.58
C ASP A 64 -19.36 -22.48 -12.55
N ALA A 65 -19.82 -21.97 -11.41
CA ALA A 65 -20.07 -20.55 -11.24
C ALA A 65 -18.78 -19.73 -11.27
N GLN A 66 -17.68 -20.24 -10.70
CA GLN A 66 -16.35 -19.61 -10.81
C GLN A 66 -15.84 -19.60 -12.26
N LEU A 67 -16.06 -20.69 -13.02
CA LEU A 67 -15.68 -20.77 -14.43
C LEU A 67 -16.50 -19.79 -15.28
N ASN A 68 -17.81 -19.71 -15.08
CA ASN A 68 -18.68 -18.77 -15.77
C ASN A 68 -18.26 -17.31 -15.48
N LEU A 69 -17.90 -17.00 -14.24
CA LEU A 69 -17.40 -15.72 -13.82
C LEU A 69 -16.09 -15.35 -14.55
N MET A 70 -15.15 -16.29 -14.66
CA MET A 70 -13.89 -16.07 -15.39
C MET A 70 -14.12 -15.87 -16.88
N ASN A 71 -15.05 -16.63 -17.48
CA ASN A 71 -15.43 -16.48 -18.89
C ASN A 71 -16.04 -15.08 -19.12
N ALA A 72 -16.95 -14.63 -18.26
CA ALA A 72 -17.54 -13.29 -18.35
C ALA A 72 -16.48 -12.18 -18.26
N VAL A 73 -15.51 -12.31 -17.33
CA VAL A 73 -14.37 -11.38 -17.24
C VAL A 73 -13.52 -11.41 -18.51
N GLN A 74 -13.24 -12.60 -19.05
CA GLN A 74 -12.48 -12.75 -20.30
C GLN A 74 -13.18 -12.07 -21.46
N GLU A 75 -14.47 -12.34 -21.66
CA GLU A 75 -15.30 -11.73 -22.71
C GLU A 75 -15.34 -10.21 -22.57
N SER A 76 -15.53 -9.71 -21.35
CA SER A 76 -15.52 -8.27 -21.10
C SER A 76 -14.20 -7.59 -21.50
N LEU A 77 -13.06 -8.29 -21.31
CA LEU A 77 -11.75 -7.81 -21.74
C LEU A 77 -11.52 -7.97 -23.26
N ILE A 78 -12.20 -8.90 -23.91
CA ILE A 78 -12.14 -9.09 -25.37
C ILE A 78 -12.95 -7.99 -26.08
N TYR A 79 -14.16 -7.75 -25.61
CA TYR A 79 -15.10 -6.82 -26.26
C TYR A 79 -15.01 -5.38 -25.71
N GLY A 80 -14.10 -5.11 -24.80
CA GLY A 80 -13.89 -3.76 -24.24
C GLY A 80 -15.04 -3.28 -23.35
N ALA A 81 -15.81 -4.20 -22.77
CA ALA A 81 -16.89 -3.84 -21.87
C ALA A 81 -16.37 -3.06 -20.66
N LEU A 82 -17.08 -2.00 -20.29
CA LEU A 82 -16.78 -1.21 -19.10
C LEU A 82 -16.94 -2.10 -17.84
N PRO A 83 -16.13 -1.88 -16.81
CA PRO A 83 -16.36 -2.52 -15.52
C PRO A 83 -17.68 -2.03 -14.93
N ASP A 84 -18.30 -2.87 -14.10
CA ASP A 84 -19.45 -2.47 -13.32
C ASP A 84 -19.13 -1.24 -12.46
N ALA A 85 -20.13 -0.43 -12.20
CA ALA A 85 -20.01 0.69 -11.29
C ALA A 85 -19.53 0.20 -9.91
N THR A 86 -18.66 0.98 -9.27
CA THR A 86 -18.22 0.71 -7.92
C THR A 86 -19.18 1.26 -6.90
N GLU A 87 -19.41 0.55 -5.82
CA GLU A 87 -20.22 1.03 -4.72
C GLU A 87 -19.33 1.77 -3.70
N ALA A 88 -19.72 3.00 -3.36
CA ALA A 88 -18.99 3.80 -2.40
C ALA A 88 -19.59 3.68 -1.01
N PHE A 89 -18.75 3.45 -0.02
CA PHE A 89 -19.10 3.40 1.40
C PHE A 89 -18.10 4.15 2.26
N ARG A 90 -18.56 4.63 3.39
CA ARG A 90 -17.72 5.44 4.27
C ARG A 90 -17.19 4.63 5.45
N ILE A 91 -15.84 4.59 5.58
CA ILE A 91 -15.19 4.07 6.80
C ILE A 91 -14.46 5.23 7.47
N LYS A 92 -14.92 5.62 8.68
CA LYS A 92 -14.42 6.81 9.38
C LYS A 92 -14.54 8.04 8.45
N ASN A 93 -13.42 8.68 8.13
CA ASN A 93 -13.36 9.88 7.28
C ASN A 93 -12.94 9.57 5.83
N ARG A 94 -12.90 8.29 5.42
CA ARG A 94 -12.53 7.88 4.06
C ARG A 94 -13.75 7.36 3.32
N LEU A 95 -13.89 7.79 2.08
CA LEU A 95 -14.83 7.21 1.13
C LEU A 95 -14.06 6.13 0.37
N LEU A 96 -14.42 4.88 0.59
CA LEU A 96 -13.84 3.74 -0.10
C LEU A 96 -14.81 3.25 -1.17
N GLU A 97 -14.27 2.68 -2.24
CA GLU A 97 -15.04 2.15 -3.33
C GLU A 97 -14.76 0.66 -3.50
N ARG A 98 -15.78 -0.09 -3.74
CA ARG A 98 -15.70 -1.53 -3.91
C ARG A 98 -16.34 -1.94 -5.24
N GLY A 99 -15.58 -2.62 -6.06
CA GLY A 99 -16.07 -3.26 -7.27
C GLY A 99 -16.62 -4.66 -6.99
N THR A 100 -17.37 -5.21 -7.96
CA THR A 100 -17.84 -6.59 -7.97
C THR A 100 -16.69 -7.60 -7.93
N VAL A 101 -17.00 -8.90 -7.82
CA VAL A 101 -15.98 -9.96 -7.88
C VAL A 101 -15.30 -9.95 -9.25
N GLU A 102 -16.05 -9.73 -10.33
CA GLU A 102 -15.54 -9.57 -11.70
C GLU A 102 -14.51 -8.44 -11.79
N ASN A 103 -14.85 -7.27 -11.26
CA ASN A 103 -13.92 -6.14 -11.23
C ASN A 103 -12.64 -6.51 -10.48
N ARG A 104 -12.72 -7.20 -9.34
CA ARG A 104 -11.56 -7.62 -8.56
C ARG A 104 -10.68 -8.64 -9.28
N ILE A 105 -11.27 -9.61 -10.02
CA ILE A 105 -10.52 -10.55 -10.85
C ILE A 105 -9.81 -9.79 -11.97
N ARG A 106 -10.50 -8.90 -12.66
CA ARG A 106 -9.95 -8.04 -13.71
C ARG A 106 -8.78 -7.21 -13.19
N GLU A 107 -8.95 -6.51 -12.10
CA GLU A 107 -7.93 -5.68 -11.44
C GLU A 107 -6.69 -6.52 -11.04
N ARG A 108 -6.91 -7.70 -10.47
CA ARG A 108 -5.82 -8.60 -10.09
C ARG A 108 -5.10 -9.16 -11.31
N ALA A 109 -5.81 -9.49 -12.38
CA ALA A 109 -5.23 -9.95 -13.65
C ALA A 109 -4.32 -8.88 -14.28
N PHE A 110 -4.75 -7.61 -14.25
CA PHE A 110 -3.90 -6.48 -14.64
C PHE A 110 -2.64 -6.39 -13.78
N LEU A 111 -2.79 -6.33 -12.46
CA LEU A 111 -1.66 -6.18 -11.53
C LEU A 111 -0.63 -7.29 -11.69
N ARG A 112 -1.04 -8.54 -11.92
CA ARG A 112 -0.11 -9.65 -12.17
C ARG A 112 0.81 -9.36 -13.34
N LYS A 113 0.28 -8.83 -14.45
CA LYS A 113 1.06 -8.52 -15.65
C LYS A 113 1.85 -7.22 -15.51
N LEU A 114 1.25 -6.20 -14.93
CA LEU A 114 1.90 -4.90 -14.73
C LEU A 114 3.09 -5.03 -13.77
N ASN A 115 2.89 -5.63 -12.60
CA ASN A 115 3.97 -5.80 -11.62
C ASN A 115 5.12 -6.64 -12.17
N ALA A 116 4.81 -7.75 -12.87
CA ALA A 116 5.84 -8.62 -13.43
C ALA A 116 6.74 -7.92 -14.46
N ASN A 117 6.23 -6.88 -15.15
CA ASN A 117 6.92 -6.24 -16.25
C ASN A 117 7.40 -4.82 -15.94
N LEU A 118 6.69 -4.08 -15.09
CA LEU A 118 6.91 -2.65 -14.89
C LEU A 118 7.37 -2.27 -13.47
N ASP A 119 7.17 -3.14 -12.43
CA ASP A 119 7.52 -2.77 -11.06
C ASP A 119 8.99 -2.34 -10.91
N ARG A 120 9.90 -3.03 -11.58
CA ARG A 120 11.34 -2.72 -11.55
C ARG A 120 11.72 -1.37 -12.16
N ARG A 121 10.81 -0.72 -12.93
CA ARG A 121 11.03 0.63 -13.47
C ARG A 121 10.79 1.72 -12.44
N PHE A 122 9.99 1.44 -11.42
CA PHE A 122 9.74 2.43 -10.38
C PHE A 122 11.00 2.71 -9.57
N ASN A 123 11.19 3.98 -9.24
CA ASN A 123 12.32 4.44 -8.46
C ASN A 123 12.38 3.75 -7.08
N ASP A 124 13.57 3.62 -6.52
CA ASP A 124 13.79 2.97 -5.24
C ASP A 124 13.24 3.74 -4.04
N CYS A 125 12.95 5.04 -4.20
CA CYS A 125 12.28 5.79 -3.16
C CYS A 125 10.79 5.41 -2.98
N SER A 126 10.15 4.77 -3.99
CA SER A 126 8.77 4.28 -3.92
C SER A 126 8.70 2.91 -3.23
N TRP A 127 8.03 2.83 -2.09
CA TRP A 127 7.91 1.62 -1.28
C TRP A 127 6.50 1.04 -1.23
N GLY A 128 5.49 1.90 -1.29
CA GLY A 128 4.09 1.47 -1.14
C GLY A 128 3.56 0.67 -2.32
N TYR A 129 2.78 -0.37 -2.03
CA TYR A 129 2.05 -1.19 -3.00
C TYR A 129 2.89 -1.92 -4.05
N ARG A 130 4.16 -2.17 -3.75
CA ARG A 130 5.10 -2.84 -4.65
C ARG A 130 5.41 -4.25 -4.16
N PRO A 131 5.55 -5.24 -5.07
CA PRO A 131 5.97 -6.59 -4.71
C PRO A 131 7.32 -6.60 -3.99
N GLY A 132 7.45 -7.41 -2.94
CA GLY A 132 8.70 -7.55 -2.18
C GLY A 132 9.08 -6.34 -1.31
N ARG A 133 8.25 -5.28 -1.28
CA ARG A 133 8.45 -4.09 -0.44
C ARG A 133 7.40 -4.03 0.66
N SER A 134 7.83 -3.79 1.88
CA SER A 134 6.95 -3.70 3.05
C SER A 134 7.28 -2.48 3.92
N PRO A 135 6.38 -2.07 4.82
CA PRO A 135 6.68 -1.06 5.82
C PRO A 135 7.93 -1.38 6.63
N GLU A 136 8.13 -2.65 6.98
CA GLU A 136 9.28 -3.15 7.75
C GLU A 136 10.58 -2.95 6.98
N THR A 137 10.62 -3.36 5.70
CA THR A 137 11.82 -3.20 4.88
C THR A 137 12.12 -1.73 4.59
N ALA A 138 11.08 -0.89 4.40
CA ALA A 138 11.23 0.55 4.25
C ALA A 138 11.84 1.19 5.50
N ILE A 139 11.30 0.89 6.70
CA ILE A 139 11.78 1.49 7.95
C ILE A 139 13.21 1.04 8.31
N LEU A 140 13.60 -0.18 7.93
CA LEU A 140 14.97 -0.64 8.08
C LEU A 140 15.95 0.16 7.21
N ARG A 141 15.57 0.49 5.98
CA ARG A 141 16.35 1.37 5.10
C ARG A 141 16.43 2.79 5.65
N VAL A 142 15.34 3.33 6.18
CA VAL A 142 15.34 4.64 6.87
C VAL A 142 16.32 4.61 8.05
N ARG A 143 16.27 3.58 8.89
CA ARG A 143 17.23 3.42 10.02
C ARG A 143 18.69 3.43 9.55
N THR A 144 18.98 2.70 8.49
CA THR A 144 20.34 2.69 7.91
C THR A 144 20.74 4.11 7.48
N ALA A 145 19.89 4.82 6.76
CA ALA A 145 20.17 6.18 6.33
C ALA A 145 20.43 7.16 7.49
N VAL A 146 19.69 7.02 8.61
CA VAL A 146 19.91 7.84 9.82
C VAL A 146 21.27 7.49 10.47
N ARG A 147 21.62 6.21 10.55
CA ARG A 147 22.93 5.78 11.10
C ARG A 147 24.11 6.24 10.23
N ASP A 148 23.88 6.38 8.92
CA ASP A 148 24.87 6.93 7.97
C ASP A 148 24.93 8.47 7.99
N GLY A 149 24.34 9.12 9.01
CA GLY A 149 24.42 10.55 9.28
C GLY A 149 23.28 11.39 8.76
N ALA A 150 22.31 10.86 8.00
CA ALA A 150 21.15 11.62 7.53
C ALA A 150 20.05 11.68 8.62
N HIS A 151 20.24 12.53 9.61
CA HIS A 151 19.35 12.61 10.78
C HIS A 151 18.34 13.77 10.75
N TRP A 152 18.50 14.72 9.85
CA TRP A 152 17.48 15.73 9.61
C TRP A 152 16.39 15.16 8.72
N ALA A 153 15.17 15.18 9.21
CA ALA A 153 14.02 14.57 8.56
C ALA A 153 12.97 15.59 8.20
N ALA A 154 12.39 15.47 7.02
CA ALA A 154 11.12 16.10 6.67
C ALA A 154 10.08 15.03 6.45
N LYS A 155 9.02 15.02 7.25
CA LYS A 155 7.85 14.17 7.07
C LYS A 155 6.71 15.00 6.54
N THR A 156 6.04 14.50 5.49
CA THR A 156 4.86 15.15 4.89
C THR A 156 3.96 14.10 4.23
N ASP A 157 2.75 14.50 3.83
CA ASP A 157 1.87 13.70 2.97
C ASP A 157 1.25 14.58 1.87
N PHE A 158 0.73 13.96 0.81
CA PHE A 158 -0.07 14.68 -0.17
C PHE A 158 -1.51 14.82 0.32
N LYS A 159 -2.04 16.05 0.24
CA LYS A 159 -3.43 16.32 0.62
C LYS A 159 -4.40 15.66 -0.35
N HIS A 160 -5.29 14.79 0.14
CA HIS A 160 -6.31 14.09 -0.65
C HIS A 160 -5.75 13.37 -1.89
N PHE A 161 -4.62 12.72 -1.77
CA PHE A 161 -3.79 12.21 -2.87
C PHE A 161 -4.58 11.53 -3.98
N PHE A 162 -5.25 10.40 -3.69
CA PHE A 162 -5.97 9.64 -4.71
C PHE A 162 -7.04 10.48 -5.44
N ARG A 163 -7.70 11.38 -4.76
CA ARG A 163 -8.74 12.27 -5.32
C ARG A 163 -8.16 13.42 -6.13
N SER A 164 -6.90 13.77 -5.88
CA SER A 164 -6.21 14.90 -6.53
C SER A 164 -5.42 14.48 -7.77
N ILE A 165 -5.37 13.19 -8.10
CA ILE A 165 -4.67 12.72 -9.29
C ILE A 165 -5.38 13.26 -10.54
N ASP A 166 -4.64 14.01 -11.37
CA ASP A 166 -5.11 14.47 -12.67
C ASP A 166 -5.11 13.29 -13.66
N ARG A 167 -6.32 12.93 -14.16
CA ARG A 167 -6.49 11.79 -15.04
C ARG A 167 -5.86 12.01 -16.42
N SER A 168 -5.79 13.24 -16.90
CA SER A 168 -5.19 13.56 -18.20
C SER A 168 -3.67 13.39 -18.14
N ILE A 169 -3.03 13.85 -17.06
CA ILE A 169 -1.60 13.62 -16.82
C ILE A 169 -1.33 12.12 -16.67
N LEU A 170 -2.14 11.41 -15.90
CA LEU A 170 -2.00 9.96 -15.70
C LEU A 170 -2.15 9.21 -17.04
N GLU A 171 -3.15 9.54 -17.84
CA GLU A 171 -3.35 8.93 -19.16
C GLU A 171 -2.14 9.14 -20.08
N CYS A 172 -1.64 10.37 -20.16
CA CYS A 172 -0.45 10.68 -20.94
C CYS A 172 0.76 9.83 -20.49
N GLN A 173 1.00 9.75 -19.18
CA GLN A 173 2.09 8.94 -18.63
C GLN A 173 1.90 7.44 -18.89
N LEU A 174 0.66 6.94 -18.77
CA LEU A 174 0.32 5.54 -19.02
C LEU A 174 0.60 5.16 -20.47
N ARG A 175 0.11 5.95 -21.43
CA ARG A 175 0.30 5.72 -22.87
C ARG A 175 1.76 5.82 -23.30
N ASN A 176 2.54 6.69 -22.66
CA ASN A 176 3.99 6.78 -22.89
C ASN A 176 4.78 5.59 -22.28
N THR A 177 4.21 4.92 -21.28
CA THR A 177 4.88 3.80 -20.57
C THR A 177 4.51 2.45 -21.14
N ILE A 178 3.28 2.27 -21.60
CA ILE A 178 2.72 1.02 -22.12
C ILE A 178 2.39 1.20 -23.60
N PRO A 179 3.09 0.47 -24.51
CA PRO A 179 2.84 0.58 -25.96
C PRO A 179 1.46 0.10 -26.40
N ASP A 180 0.88 -0.89 -25.68
CA ASP A 180 -0.44 -1.45 -26.00
C ASP A 180 -1.55 -0.48 -25.57
N GLN A 181 -2.11 0.25 -26.52
CA GLN A 181 -3.15 1.27 -26.28
C GLN A 181 -4.46 0.64 -25.76
N ALA A 182 -4.80 -0.56 -26.24
CA ALA A 182 -5.99 -1.26 -25.75
C ALA A 182 -5.85 -1.66 -24.27
N LEU A 183 -4.62 -1.99 -23.83
CA LEU A 183 -4.34 -2.20 -22.41
C LEU A 183 -4.46 -0.89 -21.62
N CYS A 184 -3.99 0.22 -22.16
CA CYS A 184 -4.13 1.53 -21.51
C CYS A 184 -5.61 1.89 -21.31
N ASP A 185 -6.45 1.72 -22.33
CA ASP A 185 -7.89 1.99 -22.25
C ASP A 185 -8.56 1.08 -21.23
N ALA A 186 -8.24 -0.20 -21.22
CA ALA A 186 -8.79 -1.16 -20.27
C ALA A 186 -8.38 -0.83 -18.81
N LEU A 187 -7.15 -0.33 -18.59
CA LEU A 187 -6.68 0.11 -17.26
C LEU A 187 -7.39 1.38 -16.79
N LEU A 188 -7.55 2.37 -17.69
CA LEU A 188 -8.27 3.60 -17.38
C LEU A 188 -9.74 3.33 -17.05
N ASN A 189 -10.35 2.39 -17.76
CA ASN A 189 -11.71 1.91 -17.49
C ASN A 189 -11.79 1.14 -16.16
N ALA A 190 -10.82 0.27 -15.88
CA ALA A 190 -10.75 -0.46 -14.61
C ALA A 190 -10.57 0.46 -13.40
N ALA A 191 -9.98 1.65 -13.59
CA ALA A 191 -9.93 2.71 -12.58
C ALA A 191 -11.26 3.47 -12.44
N ALA A 192 -12.36 2.87 -12.84
CA ALA A 192 -13.78 3.21 -12.79
C ALA A 192 -14.11 4.71 -12.78
N PRO A 193 -14.59 5.27 -13.90
CA PRO A 193 -15.12 6.66 -13.93
C PRO A 193 -16.48 6.75 -13.23
N VAL A 194 -17.22 5.65 -13.10
CA VAL A 194 -18.58 5.63 -12.51
C VAL A 194 -18.52 5.08 -11.09
N VAL A 195 -19.12 5.78 -10.16
CA VAL A 195 -19.28 5.37 -8.77
C VAL A 195 -20.72 5.53 -8.33
N VAL A 196 -21.25 4.57 -7.58
CA VAL A 196 -22.59 4.68 -6.96
C VAL A 196 -22.41 5.14 -5.51
N VAL A 197 -23.07 6.26 -5.19
CA VAL A 197 -23.12 6.84 -3.84
C VAL A 197 -24.57 6.95 -3.42
N SER A 198 -24.97 6.24 -2.38
CA SER A 198 -26.36 6.25 -1.89
C SER A 198 -27.40 5.98 -2.99
N GLY A 199 -27.11 5.04 -3.89
CA GLY A 199 -27.99 4.66 -4.99
C GLY A 199 -27.96 5.57 -6.23
N GLN A 200 -27.16 6.64 -6.21
CA GLN A 200 -26.97 7.54 -7.35
C GLN A 200 -25.65 7.30 -8.06
N SER A 201 -25.70 7.15 -9.39
CA SER A 201 -24.50 7.01 -10.22
C SER A 201 -23.87 8.36 -10.50
N MET A 202 -22.57 8.48 -10.29
CA MET A 202 -21.76 9.67 -10.53
C MET A 202 -20.56 9.33 -11.40
N ILE A 203 -20.26 10.19 -12.38
CA ILE A 203 -19.04 10.07 -13.19
C ILE A 203 -17.87 10.69 -12.45
N ARG A 204 -16.79 9.93 -12.34
CA ARG A 204 -15.54 10.41 -11.77
C ARG A 204 -14.73 11.18 -12.80
N LEU A 205 -14.67 12.49 -12.66
CA LEU A 205 -13.90 13.37 -13.55
C LEU A 205 -12.42 13.50 -13.12
N THR A 206 -12.13 13.36 -11.82
CA THR A 206 -10.78 13.50 -11.25
C THR A 206 -10.47 12.37 -10.28
N GLY A 207 -9.20 12.10 -10.09
CA GLY A 207 -8.72 11.14 -9.09
C GLY A 207 -8.86 9.68 -9.50
N LEU A 208 -8.42 8.84 -8.58
CA LEU A 208 -8.53 7.39 -8.61
C LEU A 208 -9.39 6.89 -7.45
N PRO A 209 -10.15 5.80 -7.63
CA PRO A 209 -10.95 5.20 -6.55
C PRO A 209 -10.07 4.66 -5.42
N GLU A 210 -10.38 5.03 -4.18
CA GLU A 210 -9.80 4.41 -3.00
C GLU A 210 -10.47 3.05 -2.75
N GLY A 211 -9.70 1.97 -2.81
CA GLY A 211 -10.19 0.58 -2.65
C GLY A 211 -10.15 -0.26 -3.92
N ASN A 212 -10.01 0.36 -5.07
CA ASN A 212 -9.78 -0.35 -6.35
C ASN A 212 -8.34 -0.91 -6.39
N GLY A 213 -8.20 -2.14 -6.89
CA GLY A 213 -6.92 -2.85 -6.88
C GLY A 213 -5.84 -2.25 -7.77
N VAL A 214 -6.19 -1.64 -8.93
CA VAL A 214 -5.20 -1.04 -9.85
C VAL A 214 -4.82 0.38 -9.47
N SER A 215 -5.64 1.09 -8.69
CA SER A 215 -5.37 2.48 -8.29
C SER A 215 -3.99 2.68 -7.65
N PRO A 216 -3.48 1.80 -6.76
CA PRO A 216 -2.16 1.96 -6.19
C PRO A 216 -1.01 1.87 -7.21
N PHE A 217 -1.14 1.00 -8.23
CA PHE A 217 -0.16 0.91 -9.30
C PHE A 217 -0.17 2.18 -10.17
N LEU A 218 -1.36 2.65 -10.55
CA LEU A 218 -1.54 3.88 -11.33
C LEU A 218 -1.03 5.11 -10.56
N ALA A 219 -1.24 5.15 -9.26
CA ALA A 219 -0.71 6.19 -8.38
C ALA A 219 0.83 6.20 -8.33
N ASN A 220 1.46 5.02 -8.30
CA ASN A 220 2.91 4.90 -8.40
C ASN A 220 3.43 5.33 -9.77
N LEU A 221 2.70 5.01 -10.84
CA LEU A 221 3.04 5.48 -12.19
C LEU A 221 2.93 7.00 -12.29
N PHE A 222 1.86 7.59 -11.77
CA PHE A 222 1.65 9.04 -11.73
C PHE A 222 2.78 9.79 -11.02
N LEU A 223 3.31 9.21 -9.94
CA LEU A 223 4.41 9.79 -9.16
C LEU A 223 5.81 9.37 -9.66
N HIS A 224 5.93 8.55 -10.71
CA HIS A 224 7.24 8.04 -11.14
C HIS A 224 8.24 9.15 -11.51
N GLY A 225 7.81 10.16 -12.24
CA GLY A 225 8.64 11.32 -12.57
C GLY A 225 9.04 12.14 -11.33
N PHE A 226 8.11 12.32 -10.38
CA PHE A 226 8.38 12.92 -9.09
C PHE A 226 9.43 12.12 -8.30
N ASP A 227 9.26 10.80 -8.20
CA ASP A 227 10.17 9.90 -7.51
C ASP A 227 11.58 9.94 -8.12
N THR A 228 11.66 9.98 -9.45
CA THR A 228 12.93 10.06 -10.17
C THR A 228 13.63 11.40 -9.89
N ALA A 229 12.90 12.50 -9.89
CA ALA A 229 13.44 13.81 -9.53
C ALA A 229 13.92 13.88 -8.07
N CYS A 230 13.29 13.09 -7.16
CA CYS A 230 13.70 13.00 -5.76
C CYS A 230 14.80 11.95 -5.49
N SER A 231 15.29 11.23 -6.50
CA SER A 231 16.21 10.10 -6.31
C SER A 231 17.58 10.47 -5.72
N HIS A 232 18.02 11.73 -5.90
CA HIS A 232 19.26 12.25 -5.31
C HIS A 232 19.13 12.63 -3.81
N PHE A 233 17.89 12.61 -3.28
CA PHE A 233 17.65 12.68 -1.84
C PHE A 233 17.52 11.27 -1.25
N ARG A 234 17.72 11.13 0.06
CA ARG A 234 17.32 9.94 0.80
C ARG A 234 15.80 10.03 1.03
N CYS A 235 15.01 9.75 -0.01
CA CYS A 235 13.57 9.85 -0.03
C CYS A 235 12.92 8.47 0.13
N PHE A 236 11.92 8.37 1.00
CA PHE A 236 11.13 7.17 1.26
C PHE A 236 9.67 7.52 1.12
N ARG A 237 9.04 7.06 0.05
CA ARG A 237 7.62 7.27 -0.21
C ARG A 237 6.83 5.98 -0.05
N TYR A 238 5.81 6.02 0.77
CA TYR A 238 4.85 4.92 0.89
C TYR A 238 3.43 5.44 0.59
N ALA A 239 2.92 5.19 -0.60
CA ALA A 239 1.71 5.83 -1.12
C ALA A 239 1.85 7.37 -1.14
N ASP A 240 1.05 8.05 -0.32
CA ASP A 240 1.05 9.50 -0.11
C ASP A 240 2.00 9.96 1.01
N ASP A 241 2.42 9.05 1.92
CA ASP A 241 3.35 9.36 3.00
C ASP A 241 4.79 9.51 2.47
N LEU A 242 5.42 10.65 2.74
CA LEU A 242 6.81 10.96 2.41
C LEU A 242 7.65 11.16 3.66
N LEU A 243 8.83 10.54 3.66
CA LEU A 243 9.91 10.86 4.59
C LEU A 243 11.18 11.12 3.80
N VAL A 244 11.76 12.30 3.99
CA VAL A 244 13.03 12.70 3.35
C VAL A 244 14.06 12.92 4.42
N LEU A 245 15.29 12.44 4.20
CA LEU A 245 16.40 12.54 5.14
C LEU A 245 17.58 13.27 4.51
N ARG A 246 18.21 14.15 5.27
CA ARG A 246 19.42 14.88 4.91
C ARG A 246 20.38 14.98 6.10
N CYS A 247 21.60 15.42 5.83
CA CYS A 247 22.63 15.56 6.87
C CYS A 247 22.49 16.89 7.62
N THR A 248 22.00 17.94 6.98
CA THR A 248 21.84 19.27 7.57
C THR A 248 20.41 19.78 7.50
N ARG A 249 20.09 20.78 8.32
CA ARG A 249 18.78 21.43 8.35
C ARG A 249 18.54 22.27 7.10
N GLU A 250 19.56 22.84 6.54
CA GLU A 250 19.52 23.65 5.31
C GLU A 250 19.15 22.75 4.13
N GLU A 251 19.86 21.65 3.96
CA GLU A 251 19.58 20.66 2.89
C GLU A 251 18.15 20.11 2.95
N ILE A 252 17.59 19.87 4.15
CA ILE A 252 16.21 19.36 4.25
C ILE A 252 15.17 20.43 3.88
N ARG A 253 15.45 21.71 4.10
CA ARG A 253 14.58 22.80 3.66
C ARG A 253 14.59 22.93 2.14
N GLU A 254 15.76 22.92 1.51
CA GLU A 254 15.90 22.91 0.05
C GLU A 254 15.18 21.71 -0.58
N ALA A 255 15.33 20.53 0.01
CA ALA A 255 14.62 19.33 -0.43
C ALA A 255 13.10 19.50 -0.37
N LEU A 256 12.56 20.09 0.71
CA LEU A 256 11.14 20.37 0.85
C LEU A 256 10.62 21.38 -0.19
N ASP A 257 11.40 22.41 -0.50
CA ASP A 257 11.01 23.41 -1.50
C ASP A 257 10.96 22.80 -2.89
N LEU A 258 11.92 21.94 -3.23
CA LEU A 258 11.88 21.18 -4.48
C LEU A 258 10.70 20.21 -4.52
N ILE A 259 10.42 19.49 -3.44
CA ILE A 259 9.27 18.58 -3.35
C ILE A 259 7.95 19.33 -3.55
N ARG A 260 7.80 20.53 -2.98
CA ARG A 260 6.63 21.39 -3.19
C ARG A 260 6.48 21.80 -4.66
N ALA A 261 7.57 22.20 -5.29
CA ALA A 261 7.58 22.59 -6.70
C ALA A 261 7.23 21.41 -7.62
N LEU A 262 7.78 20.23 -7.36
CA LEU A 262 7.49 19.00 -8.10
C LEU A 262 6.02 18.56 -7.92
N ALA A 263 5.51 18.60 -6.70
CA ALA A 263 4.11 18.30 -6.41
C ALA A 263 3.17 19.26 -7.15
N ALA A 264 3.47 20.54 -7.14
CA ALA A 264 2.66 21.57 -7.83
C ALA A 264 2.60 21.34 -9.35
N LYS A 265 3.66 20.88 -9.99
CA LYS A 265 3.67 20.49 -11.43
C LYS A 265 2.70 19.34 -11.74
N LEU A 266 2.39 18.49 -10.78
CA LEU A 266 1.41 17.40 -10.89
C LEU A 266 0.01 17.80 -10.39
N GLY A 267 -0.22 19.08 -10.06
CA GLY A 267 -1.48 19.54 -9.46
C GLY A 267 -1.68 19.09 -8.01
N LEU A 268 -0.65 18.51 -7.37
CA LEU A 268 -0.72 18.03 -5.99
C LEU A 268 -0.33 19.12 -4.99
N LYS A 269 -0.84 19.00 -3.78
CA LYS A 269 -0.48 19.88 -2.64
C LYS A 269 -0.01 19.06 -1.46
N LEU A 270 1.08 19.50 -0.83
CA LEU A 270 1.51 18.92 0.45
C LEU A 270 0.58 19.37 1.57
N ASN A 271 0.43 18.51 2.57
CA ASN A 271 -0.35 18.80 3.76
C ASN A 271 0.49 19.61 4.76
N SER A 272 0.34 20.93 4.75
CA SER A 272 1.10 21.84 5.60
C SER A 272 0.95 21.56 7.10
N LYS A 273 -0.20 21.00 7.53
CA LYS A 273 -0.46 20.64 8.95
C LYS A 273 0.30 19.40 9.42
N LYS A 274 0.84 18.61 8.48
CA LYS A 274 1.59 17.37 8.74
C LYS A 274 3.02 17.44 8.19
N THR A 275 3.47 18.64 7.83
CA THR A 275 4.82 18.86 7.33
C THR A 275 5.70 19.31 8.48
N ASP A 276 6.50 18.40 9.00
CA ASP A 276 7.41 18.63 10.11
C ASP A 276 8.87 18.49 9.65
N VAL A 277 9.74 19.36 10.14
CA VAL A 277 11.20 19.25 9.99
C VAL A 277 11.79 18.97 11.36
N LEU A 278 12.40 17.81 11.52
CA LEU A 278 12.81 17.24 12.80
C LEU A 278 14.29 16.83 12.77
N ASP A 279 14.98 16.99 13.90
CA ASP A 279 16.26 16.33 14.15
C ASP A 279 16.01 14.98 14.86
N LEU A 280 16.20 13.88 14.18
CA LEU A 280 15.90 12.53 14.69
C LEU A 280 16.78 12.09 15.88
N TYR A 281 17.86 12.81 16.20
CA TYR A 281 18.59 12.59 17.41
C TYR A 281 17.92 13.24 18.64
N ARG A 282 17.12 14.26 18.42
CA ARG A 282 16.42 15.01 19.48
C ARG A 282 14.94 14.67 19.57
N GLU A 283 14.29 14.52 18.42
CA GLU A 283 12.84 14.38 18.32
C GLU A 283 12.47 13.09 17.56
N PRO A 284 11.45 12.35 18.04
CA PRO A 284 10.98 11.14 17.35
C PRO A 284 10.12 11.51 16.14
N VAL A 285 10.22 10.70 15.07
CA VAL A 285 9.25 10.72 13.97
C VAL A 285 8.51 9.39 13.89
N VAL A 286 7.20 9.44 13.70
CA VAL A 286 6.40 8.25 13.42
C VAL A 286 6.20 8.14 11.91
N PHE A 287 6.74 7.06 11.31
CA PHE A 287 6.59 6.75 9.90
C PHE A 287 6.20 5.28 9.72
N LEU A 288 5.21 5.00 8.88
CA LEU A 288 4.68 3.66 8.59
C LEU A 288 4.25 2.86 9.84
N GLY A 289 3.90 3.56 10.92
CA GLY A 289 3.51 2.93 12.18
C GLY A 289 4.67 2.45 13.04
N TYR A 290 5.87 2.95 12.79
CA TYR A 290 7.06 2.82 13.61
C TYR A 290 7.54 4.19 14.08
N GLU A 291 8.06 4.27 15.30
CA GLU A 291 8.74 5.45 15.81
C GLU A 291 10.25 5.30 15.59
N LEU A 292 10.84 6.30 14.95
CA LEU A 292 12.28 6.44 14.77
C LEU A 292 12.80 7.49 15.73
N ARG A 293 13.80 7.14 16.52
CA ARG A 293 14.48 8.04 17.45
C ARG A 293 15.92 7.58 17.66
N GLY A 294 16.88 8.50 17.47
CA GLY A 294 18.30 8.21 17.71
C GLY A 294 18.83 7.01 16.90
N GLY A 295 18.38 6.84 15.66
CA GLY A 295 18.77 5.71 14.81
C GLY A 295 18.22 4.34 15.25
N ASN A 296 17.22 4.30 16.15
CA ASN A 296 16.55 3.10 16.59
C ASN A 296 15.04 3.13 16.22
N ILE A 297 14.46 1.93 16.13
CA ILE A 297 13.06 1.72 15.78
C ILE A 297 12.30 1.27 17.03
N TRP A 298 11.17 1.92 17.32
CA TRP A 298 10.33 1.65 18.48
C TRP A 298 8.87 1.50 18.09
N PRO A 299 8.04 0.78 18.88
CA PRO A 299 6.61 0.90 18.79
C PRO A 299 6.19 2.32 19.19
N PRO A 300 5.39 3.02 18.37
CA PRO A 300 4.80 4.28 18.78
C PRO A 300 3.89 4.07 20.01
N GLN A 301 3.79 5.08 20.88
CA GLN A 301 2.95 5.01 22.08
C GLN A 301 1.50 4.58 21.75
N LYS A 302 0.90 5.12 20.69
CA LYS A 302 -0.43 4.72 20.21
C LYS A 302 -0.54 3.25 19.80
N ALA A 303 0.56 2.61 19.36
CA ALA A 303 0.55 1.19 19.04
C ALA A 303 0.57 0.33 20.30
N ILE A 304 1.28 0.76 21.34
CA ILE A 304 1.29 0.13 22.66
C ILE A 304 -0.10 0.21 23.28
N GLU A 305 -0.70 1.40 23.33
CA GLU A 305 -2.05 1.62 23.86
C GLU A 305 -3.12 0.78 23.16
N ARG A 306 -3.04 0.68 21.82
CA ARG A 306 -3.94 -0.19 21.05
C ARG A 306 -3.74 -1.66 21.36
N PHE A 307 -2.50 -2.08 21.56
CA PHE A 307 -2.19 -3.45 21.97
C PHE A 307 -2.79 -3.75 23.34
N GLU A 308 -2.57 -2.88 24.32
CA GLU A 308 -3.12 -2.99 25.67
C GLU A 308 -4.65 -3.05 25.66
N THR A 309 -5.31 -2.13 24.95
CA THR A 309 -6.79 -2.10 24.83
C THR A 309 -7.33 -3.40 24.21
N LYS A 310 -6.68 -3.89 23.15
CA LYS A 310 -7.10 -5.14 22.51
C LYS A 310 -6.85 -6.36 23.39
N LEU A 311 -5.76 -6.36 24.15
CA LEU A 311 -5.44 -7.44 25.08
C LEU A 311 -6.51 -7.58 26.17
N LEU A 312 -6.99 -6.44 26.68
CA LEU A 312 -8.05 -6.39 27.70
C LEU A 312 -9.42 -6.84 27.15
N SER A 313 -9.72 -6.55 25.89
CA SER A 313 -11.04 -6.79 25.28
C SER A 313 -11.20 -8.18 24.64
N ARG A 314 -10.12 -8.99 24.51
CA ARG A 314 -10.16 -10.28 23.81
C ARG A 314 -10.17 -11.47 24.76
N GLY A 315 -10.74 -12.60 24.28
CA GLY A 315 -10.64 -13.90 24.93
C GLY A 315 -9.23 -14.48 24.87
N GLN A 316 -8.98 -15.52 25.68
CA GLN A 316 -7.65 -16.09 25.88
C GLN A 316 -7.00 -16.62 24.58
N GLU A 317 -7.80 -17.27 23.70
CA GLU A 317 -7.32 -17.82 22.42
C GLU A 317 -6.83 -16.73 21.45
N ASP A 318 -7.52 -15.60 21.39
CA ASP A 318 -7.15 -14.48 20.53
C ASP A 318 -5.96 -13.67 21.03
N ARG A 319 -5.66 -13.75 22.33
CA ARG A 319 -4.56 -13.00 22.96
C ARG A 319 -3.21 -13.46 22.46
N GLU A 320 -3.00 -14.77 22.33
CA GLU A 320 -1.74 -15.31 21.84
C GLU A 320 -1.44 -14.84 20.41
N GLN A 321 -2.44 -14.86 19.54
CA GLN A 321 -2.29 -14.37 18.17
C GLN A 321 -2.03 -12.86 18.11
N LEU A 322 -2.68 -12.08 18.99
CA LEU A 322 -2.41 -10.66 19.13
C LEU A 322 -0.95 -10.39 19.58
N MET A 323 -0.45 -11.15 20.55
CA MET A 323 0.92 -11.06 21.05
C MET A 323 1.93 -11.42 19.97
N LYS A 324 1.73 -12.54 19.25
CA LYS A 324 2.57 -12.95 18.11
C LYS A 324 2.64 -11.85 17.04
N GLY A 325 1.52 -11.28 16.67
CA GLY A 325 1.44 -10.17 15.70
C GLY A 325 2.20 -8.92 16.17
N PHE A 326 2.06 -8.55 17.45
CA PHE A 326 2.74 -7.39 18.03
C PHE A 326 4.26 -7.60 18.10
N VAL A 327 4.70 -8.76 18.57
CA VAL A 327 6.13 -9.13 18.64
C VAL A 327 6.75 -9.18 17.25
N ARG A 328 6.12 -9.87 16.29
CA ARG A 328 6.61 -9.96 14.92
C ARG A 328 6.82 -8.58 14.30
N ARG A 329 5.86 -7.68 14.47
CA ARG A 329 5.93 -6.33 13.92
C ARG A 329 7.10 -5.52 14.46
N PHE A 330 7.37 -5.59 15.77
CA PHE A 330 8.35 -4.72 16.44
C PHE A 330 9.66 -5.40 16.77
N SER A 331 9.85 -6.68 16.42
CA SER A 331 11.10 -7.44 16.66
C SER A 331 12.35 -6.82 16.03
N ILE A 332 12.16 -5.96 15.01
CA ILE A 332 13.25 -5.25 14.31
C ILE A 332 13.91 -4.14 15.14
N GLY A 333 13.35 -3.79 16.29
CA GLY A 333 13.83 -2.76 17.20
C GLY A 333 14.41 -3.31 18.53
N PRO A 334 15.02 -2.45 19.36
CA PRO A 334 15.56 -2.84 20.68
C PRO A 334 14.46 -2.97 21.75
N VAL A 335 13.42 -3.73 21.47
CA VAL A 335 12.15 -3.77 22.25
C VAL A 335 12.16 -4.66 23.49
N ARG A 336 13.26 -5.41 23.76
CA ARG A 336 13.30 -6.40 24.84
C ARG A 336 12.97 -5.83 26.23
N LYS A 337 13.44 -4.62 26.54
CA LYS A 337 13.10 -3.95 27.83
C LYS A 337 11.63 -3.57 27.91
N LEU A 338 11.07 -3.10 26.80
CA LEU A 338 9.62 -2.79 26.71
C LEU A 338 8.80 -4.05 26.91
N PHE A 339 9.12 -5.13 26.21
CA PHE A 339 8.40 -6.40 26.30
C PHE A 339 8.43 -6.97 27.71
N ARG A 340 9.59 -6.97 28.41
CA ARG A 340 9.66 -7.35 29.82
C ARG A 340 8.76 -6.52 30.74
N ARG A 341 8.59 -5.23 30.44
CA ARG A 341 7.69 -4.37 31.21
C ARG A 341 6.22 -4.73 30.97
N LEU A 342 5.85 -4.99 29.70
CA LEU A 342 4.49 -5.42 29.33
C LEU A 342 4.20 -6.83 29.86
N ASP A 343 5.15 -7.77 29.79
CA ASP A 343 5.04 -9.11 30.37
C ASP A 343 4.69 -9.05 31.86
N ARG A 344 5.40 -8.23 32.64
CA ARG A 344 5.13 -8.04 34.08
C ARG A 344 3.77 -7.38 34.35
N ARG A 345 3.38 -6.40 33.51
CA ARG A 345 2.13 -5.65 33.70
C ARG A 345 0.88 -6.47 33.39
N PHE A 346 0.98 -7.38 32.43
CA PHE A 346 -0.16 -8.11 31.88
C PHE A 346 -0.03 -9.63 32.04
N ALA A 347 0.82 -10.11 32.97
CA ALA A 347 1.10 -11.54 33.18
C ALA A 347 -0.17 -12.39 33.33
N GLU A 348 -1.16 -11.89 34.06
CA GLU A 348 -2.44 -12.59 34.33
C GLU A 348 -3.34 -12.70 33.09
N LEU A 349 -3.14 -11.83 32.11
CA LEU A 349 -3.93 -11.81 30.88
C LEU A 349 -3.31 -12.70 29.77
N PHE A 350 -2.05 -13.07 29.92
CA PHE A 350 -1.37 -13.87 28.91
C PHE A 350 -1.71 -15.35 29.05
N PRO A 351 -1.75 -16.10 27.92
CA PRO A 351 -1.91 -17.54 27.98
C PRO A 351 -0.78 -18.20 28.81
N PRO A 352 -1.03 -19.29 29.51
CA PRO A 352 -0.01 -19.98 30.31
C PRO A 352 1.24 -20.31 29.50
N GLY A 353 2.41 -19.97 30.01
CA GLY A 353 3.69 -20.21 29.34
C GLY A 353 4.02 -19.27 28.17
N VAL A 354 3.18 -18.32 27.84
CA VAL A 354 3.40 -17.36 26.75
C VAL A 354 3.84 -16.01 27.29
N SER A 355 4.90 -15.45 26.73
CA SER A 355 5.36 -14.08 27.02
C SER A 355 5.86 -13.38 25.76
N LEU A 356 5.82 -12.06 25.73
CA LEU A 356 6.33 -11.27 24.61
C LEU A 356 7.84 -11.47 24.41
N VAL A 357 8.58 -11.62 25.50
CA VAL A 357 10.04 -11.90 25.44
C VAL A 357 10.29 -13.30 24.93
N GLY A 358 9.53 -14.31 25.37
CA GLY A 358 9.63 -15.68 24.86
C GLY A 358 9.32 -15.77 23.37
N LEU A 359 8.28 -15.10 22.91
CA LEU A 359 7.93 -15.00 21.49
C LEU A 359 9.01 -14.28 20.68
N LEU A 360 9.64 -13.23 21.24
CA LEU A 360 10.75 -12.53 20.59
C LEU A 360 11.99 -13.44 20.44
N ASP A 361 12.29 -14.25 21.44
CA ASP A 361 13.42 -15.17 21.41
C ASP A 361 13.18 -16.32 20.41
N ALA A 362 11.96 -16.86 20.37
CA ALA A 362 11.54 -17.86 19.39
C ALA A 362 11.67 -17.37 17.94
N LEU A 363 11.29 -16.11 17.64
CA LEU A 363 11.47 -15.51 16.31
C LEU A 363 12.94 -15.43 15.89
N LYS A 364 13.85 -15.11 16.83
CA LYS A 364 15.29 -15.02 16.53
C LYS A 364 15.93 -16.39 16.24
N VAL A 365 15.43 -17.44 16.85
CA VAL A 365 15.90 -18.82 16.61
C VAL A 365 15.41 -19.34 15.26
N SER A 366 14.20 -18.95 14.81
CA SER A 366 13.64 -19.38 13.53
C SER A 366 14.21 -18.65 12.29
N GLY A 367 15.11 -17.70 12.48
CA GLY A 367 15.80 -17.01 11.38
C GLY A 367 14.92 -16.07 10.54
N VAL A 368 13.75 -15.67 11.07
CA VAL A 368 12.78 -14.77 10.40
C VAL A 368 13.01 -13.32 10.80
#